data_3bb9793f3e55a13eb3914c3918d5e82e
#
_entry.id   3bb9793f3e55a13eb3914c3918d5e82e
#
_cell.length_a   1.000
_cell.length_b   1.000
_cell.length_c   1.000
_cell.angle_alpha   90.00
_cell.angle_beta   90.00
_cell.angle_gamma   90.00
#
_symmetry.space_group_name_H-M   'P 1'
#
loop_
_entity.id
_entity.type
_entity.pdbx_description
1 polymer ?
#
loop_
_entity_poly.entity_id
_entity_poly.type
_entity_poly.pdbx_seq_one_letter_code
_entity_poly.pdbx_strand_id
1 'polypeptide(L)'
;DSIVDEEVSQRLEQVQMAEREIVLEEFREGLGLKGNTLAFLRSQYKDSYLVYQISSKYLFEPILDVPMADYSDGEFVTDEKTKLKSFEVDGKSVTSHVVDVSKYQGDIDWKAVKNYGIDGAMIRAGIRGYGSGEIVADTNFDTNMKNALAEGLKTGAYFFSEAITVEEAKEEAEFLLNAVKPYKVKLPLVLDLEMIDGDDGRNEKLSKEEMTKVALAFMKEIADAGYQAMLYGNIRTISEMVDLTQFEDYGLWFAYYSNEIYICLLYTSDAADEARS
;
A
#
# COMPACT_ATOMS: atom_id res chain seq x y z
N ASP A 1 -53.86 9.46 -21.03
CA ASP A 1 -52.41 9.76 -20.82
C ASP A 1 -52.12 10.29 -19.41
N SER A 2 -52.81 11.32 -18.87
CA SER A 2 -52.51 11.88 -17.55
C SER A 2 -52.82 10.95 -16.36
N ILE A 3 -53.83 10.09 -16.43
CA ILE A 3 -54.18 9.15 -15.35
C ILE A 3 -53.16 7.99 -15.28
N VAL A 4 -52.67 7.53 -16.40
CA VAL A 4 -51.64 6.48 -16.47
C VAL A 4 -50.31 6.99 -15.93
N ASP A 5 -49.98 8.24 -16.20
CA ASP A 5 -48.76 8.87 -15.68
C ASP A 5 -48.83 9.04 -14.16
N GLU A 6 -50.02 9.35 -13.61
CA GLU A 6 -50.20 9.50 -12.16
C GLU A 6 -50.17 8.15 -11.43
N GLU A 7 -50.75 7.09 -11.97
CA GLU A 7 -50.67 5.72 -11.43
C GLU A 7 -49.26 5.18 -11.47
N VAL A 8 -48.49 5.43 -12.54
CA VAL A 8 -47.10 5.03 -12.68
C VAL A 8 -46.22 5.77 -11.66
N SER A 9 -46.44 7.08 -11.49
CA SER A 9 -45.68 7.89 -10.49
C SER A 9 -45.97 7.40 -9.08
N GLN A 10 -47.21 7.16 -8.70
CA GLN A 10 -47.56 6.63 -7.36
C GLN A 10 -46.95 5.24 -7.11
N ARG A 11 -46.90 4.39 -8.12
CA ARG A 11 -46.31 3.07 -8.01
C ARG A 11 -44.79 3.12 -7.86
N LEU A 12 -44.16 4.05 -8.57
CA LEU A 12 -42.73 4.32 -8.45
C LEU A 12 -42.34 4.81 -7.03
N GLU A 13 -43.13 5.74 -6.50
CA GLU A 13 -42.95 6.23 -5.12
C GLU A 13 -43.13 5.10 -4.10
N GLN A 14 -44.12 4.23 -4.25
CA GLN A 14 -44.32 3.08 -3.38
C GLN A 14 -43.18 2.09 -3.41
N VAL A 15 -42.63 1.79 -4.60
CA VAL A 15 -41.45 0.92 -4.75
C VAL A 15 -40.20 1.55 -4.09
N GLN A 16 -39.97 2.84 -4.33
CA GLN A 16 -38.85 3.55 -3.71
C GLN A 16 -38.95 3.61 -2.18
N MET A 17 -40.16 3.80 -1.65
CA MET A 17 -40.38 3.76 -0.20
C MET A 17 -40.13 2.36 0.40
N ALA A 18 -40.58 1.30 -0.29
CA ALA A 18 -40.38 -0.07 0.17
C ALA A 18 -38.90 -0.47 0.10
N GLU A 19 -38.18 -0.11 -0.97
CA GLU A 19 -36.74 -0.33 -1.04
C GLU A 19 -35.98 0.41 0.07
N ARG A 20 -36.36 1.65 0.35
CA ARG A 20 -35.79 2.44 1.44
C ARG A 20 -36.02 1.83 2.82
N GLU A 21 -37.20 1.26 3.07
CA GLU A 21 -37.49 0.57 4.34
C GLU A 21 -36.66 -0.71 4.49
N ILE A 22 -36.48 -1.48 3.42
CA ILE A 22 -35.62 -2.68 3.43
C ILE A 22 -34.18 -2.29 3.77
N VAL A 23 -33.63 -1.30 3.10
CA VAL A 23 -32.27 -0.79 3.37
C VAL A 23 -32.16 -0.30 4.81
N LEU A 24 -33.13 0.43 5.34
CA LEU A 24 -33.12 0.92 6.72
C LEU A 24 -33.17 -0.21 7.74
N GLU A 25 -33.92 -1.30 7.47
CA GLU A 25 -33.97 -2.45 8.35
C GLU A 25 -32.66 -3.23 8.36
N GLU A 26 -32.07 -3.47 7.18
CA GLU A 26 -30.74 -4.07 7.05
C GLU A 26 -29.68 -3.27 7.82
N PHE A 27 -29.73 -1.92 7.75
CA PHE A 27 -28.85 -1.05 8.51
C PHE A 27 -29.10 -1.14 10.03
N ARG A 28 -30.35 -1.20 10.47
CA ARG A 28 -30.68 -1.36 11.90
C ARG A 28 -30.15 -2.69 12.46
N GLU A 29 -30.35 -3.77 11.72
CA GLU A 29 -29.86 -5.08 12.10
C GLU A 29 -28.33 -5.12 12.10
N GLY A 30 -27.68 -4.64 11.03
CA GLY A 30 -26.23 -4.65 10.90
C GLY A 30 -25.51 -3.76 11.91
N LEU A 31 -26.03 -2.57 12.18
CA LEU A 31 -25.48 -1.65 13.18
C LEU A 31 -25.79 -2.09 14.61
N GLY A 32 -26.83 -2.89 14.81
CA GLY A 32 -27.18 -3.50 16.09
C GLY A 32 -26.26 -4.66 16.51
N LEU A 33 -25.49 -5.23 15.58
CA LEU A 33 -24.51 -6.26 15.86
C LEU A 33 -23.33 -5.66 16.63
N LYS A 34 -23.18 -6.01 17.89
CA LYS A 34 -22.14 -5.49 18.77
C LYS A 34 -20.75 -5.66 18.15
N GLY A 35 -20.09 -4.54 17.88
CA GLY A 35 -18.66 -4.48 17.67
C GLY A 35 -18.18 -4.61 16.20
N ASN A 36 -19.07 -4.61 15.20
CA ASN A 36 -18.62 -4.83 13.82
C ASN A 36 -19.28 -3.94 12.76
N THR A 37 -19.50 -2.66 13.07
CA THR A 37 -20.06 -1.67 12.12
C THR A 37 -19.24 -1.59 10.84
N LEU A 38 -17.90 -1.60 10.92
CA LEU A 38 -17.03 -1.52 9.75
C LEU A 38 -17.20 -2.76 8.85
N ALA A 39 -17.25 -3.97 9.42
CA ALA A 39 -17.46 -5.19 8.64
C ALA A 39 -18.85 -5.21 7.98
N PHE A 40 -19.87 -4.75 8.67
CA PHE A 40 -21.20 -4.60 8.11
C PHE A 40 -21.20 -3.62 6.92
N LEU A 41 -20.65 -2.42 7.08
CA LEU A 41 -20.54 -1.43 5.99
C LEU A 41 -19.76 -1.98 4.80
N ARG A 42 -18.64 -2.68 5.05
CA ARG A 42 -17.86 -3.36 4.01
C ARG A 42 -18.69 -4.39 3.25
N SER A 43 -19.49 -5.19 3.93
CA SER A 43 -20.34 -6.19 3.29
C SER A 43 -21.42 -5.58 2.40
N GLN A 44 -21.98 -4.44 2.81
CA GLN A 44 -23.03 -3.74 2.07
C GLN A 44 -22.50 -3.07 0.79
N TYR A 45 -21.27 -2.57 0.84
CA TYR A 45 -20.72 -1.76 -0.25
C TYR A 45 -19.55 -2.42 -0.99
N LYS A 46 -19.31 -3.72 -0.77
CA LYS A 46 -18.16 -4.49 -1.27
C LYS A 46 -17.91 -4.39 -2.79
N ASP A 47 -18.98 -4.17 -3.57
CA ASP A 47 -18.91 -4.15 -5.03
C ASP A 47 -18.78 -2.73 -5.62
N SER A 48 -18.79 -1.69 -4.76
CA SER A 48 -18.81 -0.31 -5.21
C SER A 48 -17.83 0.60 -4.49
N TYR A 49 -17.53 0.29 -3.22
CA TYR A 49 -16.72 1.17 -2.37
C TYR A 49 -15.74 0.39 -1.50
N LEU A 50 -14.55 0.94 -1.36
CA LEU A 50 -13.65 0.63 -0.26
C LEU A 50 -14.13 1.37 0.98
N VAL A 51 -14.48 0.62 2.03
CA VAL A 51 -14.92 1.22 3.29
C VAL A 51 -13.84 1.05 4.35
N TYR A 52 -13.37 2.16 4.88
CA TYR A 52 -12.36 2.18 5.93
C TYR A 52 -12.69 3.21 7.01
N GLN A 53 -12.00 3.12 8.13
CA GLN A 53 -12.24 4.00 9.28
C GLN A 53 -10.95 4.75 9.60
N ILE A 54 -11.06 6.08 9.67
CA ILE A 54 -10.03 6.96 10.22
C ILE A 54 -10.61 7.65 11.44
N SER A 55 -9.98 7.44 12.60
CA SER A 55 -10.48 7.93 13.88
C SER A 55 -11.93 7.45 14.13
N SER A 56 -12.90 8.34 14.17
CA SER A 56 -14.32 8.03 14.37
C SER A 56 -15.17 8.13 13.09
N LYS A 57 -14.55 8.36 11.93
CA LYS A 57 -15.26 8.55 10.65
C LYS A 57 -15.13 7.30 9.79
N TYR A 58 -16.23 6.90 9.16
CA TYR A 58 -16.23 5.92 8.08
C TYR A 58 -16.13 6.65 6.75
N LEU A 59 -15.20 6.23 5.91
CA LEU A 59 -14.94 6.79 4.59
C LEU A 59 -15.28 5.76 3.53
N PHE A 60 -15.85 6.22 2.43
CA PHE A 60 -16.31 5.40 1.32
C PHE A 60 -15.64 5.92 0.06
N GLU A 61 -14.61 5.21 -0.40
CA GLU A 61 -13.90 5.53 -1.63
C GLU A 61 -14.38 4.58 -2.74
N PRO A 62 -14.73 5.08 -3.92
CA PRO A 62 -15.05 4.21 -5.05
C PRO A 62 -13.93 3.18 -5.27
N ILE A 63 -14.31 1.94 -5.60
CA ILE A 63 -13.32 0.93 -5.99
C ILE A 63 -12.58 1.44 -7.22
N LEU A 64 -11.26 1.46 -7.14
CA LEU A 64 -10.40 1.91 -8.22
C LEU A 64 -10.41 0.88 -9.36
N ASP A 65 -10.39 1.38 -10.58
CA ASP A 65 -10.20 0.55 -11.78
C ASP A 65 -8.70 0.25 -11.95
N VAL A 66 -8.22 -0.66 -11.13
CA VAL A 66 -6.81 -1.06 -11.06
C VAL A 66 -6.73 -2.58 -10.94
N PRO A 67 -5.63 -3.21 -11.39
CA PRO A 67 -5.44 -4.65 -11.24
C PRO A 67 -5.58 -5.08 -9.77
N MET A 68 -6.34 -6.15 -9.55
CA MET A 68 -6.60 -6.72 -8.24
C MET A 68 -5.91 -8.07 -8.10
N ALA A 69 -5.34 -8.35 -6.91
CA ALA A 69 -4.79 -9.68 -6.64
C ALA A 69 -5.90 -10.74 -6.64
N ASP A 70 -5.68 -11.81 -7.38
CA ASP A 70 -6.53 -13.00 -7.35
C ASP A 70 -5.84 -14.08 -6.48
N TYR A 71 -6.51 -14.43 -5.39
CA TYR A 71 -6.08 -15.48 -4.47
C TYR A 71 -6.93 -16.75 -4.61
N SER A 72 -7.64 -16.92 -5.72
CA SER A 72 -8.56 -18.06 -5.92
C SER A 72 -7.84 -19.38 -6.23
N ASP A 73 -6.58 -19.32 -6.64
CA ASP A 73 -5.77 -20.48 -7.05
C ASP A 73 -4.91 -21.08 -5.93
N GLY A 74 -5.05 -20.58 -4.69
CA GLY A 74 -4.23 -21.02 -3.56
C GLY A 74 -4.87 -20.79 -2.20
N GLU A 75 -4.06 -20.91 -1.16
CA GLU A 75 -4.49 -20.70 0.21
C GLU A 75 -3.43 -19.99 1.06
N PHE A 76 -3.90 -19.25 2.09
CA PHE A 76 -3.00 -18.65 3.08
C PHE A 76 -2.67 -19.66 4.18
N VAL A 77 -1.38 -19.99 4.28
CA VAL A 77 -0.85 -20.90 5.29
C VAL A 77 -0.02 -20.13 6.31
N THR A 78 -0.21 -20.42 7.57
CA THR A 78 0.58 -19.81 8.67
C THR A 78 1.49 -20.87 9.26
N ASP A 79 2.79 -20.62 9.22
CA ASP A 79 3.78 -21.50 9.88
C ASP A 79 3.57 -21.48 11.41
N GLU A 80 3.45 -22.65 12.01
CA GLU A 80 3.13 -22.78 13.44
C GLU A 80 4.22 -22.23 14.36
N LYS A 81 5.48 -22.32 13.95
CA LYS A 81 6.65 -21.93 14.74
C LYS A 81 6.96 -20.44 14.61
N THR A 82 7.05 -19.97 13.38
CA THR A 82 7.44 -18.58 13.08
C THR A 82 6.25 -17.62 13.03
N LYS A 83 5.02 -18.13 12.88
CA LYS A 83 3.81 -17.36 12.67
C LYS A 83 3.83 -16.51 11.38
N LEU A 84 4.78 -16.77 10.50
CA LEU A 84 4.82 -16.16 9.17
C LEU A 84 3.66 -16.72 8.34
N LYS A 85 2.99 -15.85 7.62
CA LYS A 85 1.88 -16.21 6.73
C LYS A 85 2.36 -16.18 5.28
N SER A 86 2.18 -17.27 4.57
CA SER A 86 2.51 -17.42 3.14
C SER A 86 1.24 -17.65 2.34
N PHE A 87 1.25 -17.26 1.08
CA PHE A 87 0.28 -17.75 0.10
C PHE A 87 0.88 -18.91 -0.65
N GLU A 88 0.18 -20.04 -0.71
CA GLU A 88 0.64 -21.27 -1.35
C GLU A 88 -0.27 -21.64 -2.52
N VAL A 89 0.35 -21.99 -3.64
CA VAL A 89 -0.29 -22.55 -4.83
C VAL A 89 0.31 -23.94 -5.07
N ASP A 90 -0.54 -24.95 -5.20
CA ASP A 90 -0.12 -26.36 -5.33
C ASP A 90 0.86 -26.81 -4.23
N GLY A 91 0.67 -26.33 -2.99
CA GLY A 91 1.49 -26.64 -1.82
C GLY A 91 2.89 -26.03 -1.85
N LYS A 92 3.11 -24.99 -2.64
CA LYS A 92 4.36 -24.25 -2.70
C LYS A 92 4.10 -22.77 -2.39
N SER A 93 4.90 -22.22 -1.48
CA SER A 93 4.85 -20.78 -1.22
C SER A 93 5.26 -19.98 -2.46
N VAL A 94 4.40 -19.02 -2.86
CA VAL A 94 4.67 -18.04 -3.92
C VAL A 94 4.92 -16.65 -3.36
N THR A 95 5.04 -16.53 -2.04
CA THR A 95 5.32 -15.29 -1.33
C THR A 95 6.71 -15.31 -0.70
N SER A 96 7.27 -14.12 -0.47
CA SER A 96 8.52 -13.93 0.27
C SER A 96 8.26 -13.09 1.52
N HIS A 97 8.98 -13.40 2.59
CA HIS A 97 8.92 -12.63 3.83
C HIS A 97 10.05 -11.59 3.85
N VAL A 98 9.68 -10.32 3.92
CA VAL A 98 10.62 -9.20 3.87
C VAL A 98 10.42 -8.34 5.10
N VAL A 99 11.53 -7.98 5.78
CA VAL A 99 11.48 -7.05 6.91
C VAL A 99 11.75 -5.62 6.44
N ASP A 100 11.07 -4.68 7.07
CA ASP A 100 11.28 -3.25 6.91
C ASP A 100 12.14 -2.74 8.07
N VAL A 101 13.25 -2.08 7.75
CA VAL A 101 14.21 -1.62 8.74
C VAL A 101 14.78 -0.24 8.44
N SER A 102 15.11 0.47 9.52
CA SER A 102 15.77 1.77 9.51
C SER A 102 16.72 1.88 10.72
N LYS A 103 17.24 3.06 10.97
CA LYS A 103 18.03 3.33 12.18
C LYS A 103 17.29 3.02 13.49
N TYR A 104 15.96 3.01 13.47
CA TYR A 104 15.16 2.81 14.68
C TYR A 104 15.19 1.38 15.22
N GLN A 105 15.56 0.39 14.40
CA GLN A 105 15.78 -0.99 14.84
C GLN A 105 17.14 -1.20 15.50
N GLY A 106 18.03 -0.19 15.49
CA GLY A 106 19.37 -0.28 16.09
C GLY A 106 20.24 -1.35 15.44
N ASP A 107 20.98 -2.10 16.25
CA ASP A 107 21.82 -3.21 15.80
C ASP A 107 20.97 -4.47 15.60
N ILE A 108 21.03 -5.06 14.40
CA ILE A 108 20.22 -6.21 14.01
C ILE A 108 21.10 -7.45 13.88
N ASP A 109 20.68 -8.54 14.52
CA ASP A 109 21.24 -9.88 14.27
C ASP A 109 20.67 -10.47 12.97
N TRP A 110 21.28 -10.14 11.85
CA TRP A 110 20.86 -10.56 10.53
C TRP A 110 20.90 -12.06 10.33
N LYS A 111 21.77 -12.76 11.06
CA LYS A 111 21.79 -14.23 11.06
C LYS A 111 20.54 -14.81 11.73
N ALA A 112 20.13 -14.23 12.85
CA ALA A 112 18.88 -14.62 13.50
C ALA A 112 17.67 -14.31 12.61
N VAL A 113 17.64 -13.14 11.94
CA VAL A 113 16.60 -12.76 10.96
C VAL A 113 16.50 -13.79 9.84
N LYS A 114 17.63 -14.16 9.23
CA LYS A 114 17.66 -15.20 8.19
C LYS A 114 17.17 -16.56 8.70
N ASN A 115 17.61 -16.98 9.87
CA ASN A 115 17.24 -18.26 10.48
C ASN A 115 15.75 -18.31 10.90
N TYR A 116 15.12 -17.16 11.08
CA TYR A 116 13.68 -17.06 11.38
C TYR A 116 12.82 -17.37 10.15
N GLY A 117 13.37 -17.31 8.94
CA GLY A 117 12.64 -17.57 7.69
C GLY A 117 12.37 -16.28 6.87
N ILE A 118 13.13 -15.23 7.12
CA ILE A 118 13.05 -13.99 6.33
C ILE A 118 13.91 -14.14 5.06
N ASP A 119 13.35 -13.73 3.92
CA ASP A 119 13.97 -13.82 2.59
C ASP A 119 14.73 -12.57 2.19
N GLY A 120 14.27 -11.41 2.69
CA GLY A 120 14.85 -10.13 2.32
C GLY A 120 14.58 -9.01 3.30
N ALA A 121 15.14 -7.84 2.98
CA ALA A 121 14.99 -6.61 3.76
C ALA A 121 14.80 -5.39 2.85
N MET A 122 13.82 -4.55 3.19
CA MET A 122 13.68 -3.19 2.68
C MET A 122 14.33 -2.25 3.69
N ILE A 123 15.35 -1.50 3.26
CA ILE A 123 16.23 -0.74 4.17
C ILE A 123 16.10 0.74 3.83
N ARG A 124 15.76 1.57 4.82
CA ARG A 124 15.65 3.00 4.62
C ARG A 124 16.98 3.63 4.28
N ALA A 125 17.05 4.29 3.12
CA ALA A 125 18.24 5.04 2.71
C ALA A 125 18.28 6.44 3.34
N GLY A 126 17.14 7.08 3.45
CA GLY A 126 17.02 8.43 3.99
C GLY A 126 15.58 8.92 4.04
N ILE A 127 15.45 10.15 4.43
CA ILE A 127 14.18 10.89 4.51
C ILE A 127 14.37 12.31 3.99
N ARG A 128 13.32 12.95 3.49
CA ARG A 128 13.25 14.41 3.45
C ARG A 128 12.57 14.90 4.72
N GLY A 129 13.19 15.81 5.43
CA GLY A 129 12.65 16.35 6.68
C GLY A 129 11.38 17.18 6.45
N TYR A 130 10.28 16.81 7.11
CA TYR A 130 8.99 17.50 7.00
C TYR A 130 9.04 18.98 7.47
N GLY A 131 9.92 19.34 8.38
CA GLY A 131 10.12 20.73 8.82
C GLY A 131 11.16 21.51 8.00
N SER A 132 12.31 20.87 7.68
CA SER A 132 13.44 21.53 7.00
C SER A 132 13.37 21.44 5.47
N GLY A 133 12.76 20.38 4.92
CA GLY A 133 12.84 20.04 3.50
C GLY A 133 14.22 19.50 3.06
N GLU A 134 15.14 19.29 3.98
CA GLU A 134 16.48 18.76 3.69
C GLU A 134 16.49 17.23 3.65
N ILE A 135 17.31 16.67 2.77
CA ILE A 135 17.55 15.23 2.72
C ILE A 135 18.49 14.84 3.87
N VAL A 136 18.08 13.84 4.65
CA VAL A 136 18.84 13.27 5.76
C VAL A 136 19.03 11.78 5.54
N ALA A 137 20.28 11.34 5.44
CA ALA A 137 20.64 9.93 5.31
C ALA A 137 20.26 9.14 6.57
N ASP A 138 19.81 7.90 6.39
CA ASP A 138 19.67 6.97 7.50
C ASP A 138 21.05 6.45 7.94
N THR A 139 21.38 6.67 9.21
CA THR A 139 22.72 6.38 9.76
C THR A 139 23.08 4.90 9.74
N ASN A 140 22.08 4.01 9.69
CA ASN A 140 22.30 2.57 9.72
C ASN A 140 22.18 1.93 8.33
N PHE A 141 21.91 2.71 7.28
CA PHE A 141 21.69 2.19 5.94
C PHE A 141 22.82 1.28 5.47
N ASP A 142 24.05 1.79 5.45
CA ASP A 142 25.23 1.05 4.98
C ASP A 142 25.50 -0.21 5.80
N THR A 143 25.35 -0.12 7.13
CA THR A 143 25.56 -1.26 8.04
C THR A 143 24.51 -2.35 7.78
N ASN A 144 23.24 -1.97 7.67
CA ASN A 144 22.15 -2.90 7.39
C ASN A 144 22.31 -3.54 6.02
N MET A 145 22.61 -2.76 4.97
CA MET A 145 22.83 -3.30 3.62
C MET A 145 23.97 -4.33 3.58
N LYS A 146 25.12 -4.01 4.16
CA LYS A 146 26.29 -4.91 4.21
C LYS A 146 25.98 -6.20 4.95
N ASN A 147 25.37 -6.08 6.13
CA ASN A 147 25.12 -7.23 7.00
C ASN A 147 24.00 -8.14 6.46
N ALA A 148 22.92 -7.57 5.94
CA ALA A 148 21.84 -8.34 5.31
C ALA A 148 22.36 -9.13 4.07
N LEU A 149 23.15 -8.47 3.21
CA LEU A 149 23.74 -9.11 2.04
C LEU A 149 24.77 -10.20 2.44
N ALA A 150 25.54 -10.00 3.51
CA ALA A 150 26.50 -10.99 4.00
C ALA A 150 25.81 -12.30 4.45
N GLU A 151 24.60 -12.21 5.00
CA GLU A 151 23.77 -13.37 5.36
C GLU A 151 22.96 -13.93 4.17
N GLY A 152 23.14 -13.38 2.97
CA GLY A 152 22.48 -13.86 1.75
C GLY A 152 21.00 -13.46 1.64
N LEU A 153 20.56 -12.43 2.37
CA LEU A 153 19.23 -11.86 2.18
C LEU A 153 19.16 -11.04 0.90
N LYS A 154 18.01 -11.05 0.22
CA LYS A 154 17.72 -10.08 -0.84
C LYS A 154 17.52 -8.71 -0.18
N THR A 155 18.02 -7.66 -0.81
CA THR A 155 17.85 -6.30 -0.29
C THR A 155 17.17 -5.39 -1.30
N GLY A 156 16.32 -4.51 -0.81
CA GLY A 156 15.79 -3.33 -1.46
C GLY A 156 16.05 -2.10 -0.58
N ALA A 157 15.67 -0.96 -1.06
CA ALA A 157 15.81 0.26 -0.28
C ALA A 157 14.60 1.18 -0.48
N TYR A 158 14.34 2.03 0.51
CA TYR A 158 13.27 3.02 0.42
C TYR A 158 13.72 4.40 0.89
N PHE A 159 13.01 5.39 0.41
CA PHE A 159 13.18 6.78 0.80
C PHE A 159 11.84 7.35 1.28
N PHE A 160 11.81 7.89 2.49
CA PHE A 160 10.63 8.56 3.05
C PHE A 160 10.54 9.97 2.49
N SER A 161 9.50 10.19 1.67
CA SER A 161 9.38 11.40 0.86
C SER A 161 8.48 12.44 1.50
N GLU A 162 8.98 13.67 1.50
CA GLU A 162 8.23 14.90 1.77
C GLU A 162 8.42 15.92 0.62
N ALA A 163 8.65 15.41 -0.59
CA ALA A 163 8.79 16.26 -1.78
C ALA A 163 7.48 16.98 -2.09
N ILE A 164 7.61 18.27 -2.44
CA ILE A 164 6.48 19.11 -2.86
C ILE A 164 6.62 19.62 -4.31
N THR A 165 7.71 19.27 -4.97
CA THR A 165 7.95 19.56 -6.39
C THR A 165 8.56 18.36 -7.11
N VAL A 166 8.44 18.36 -8.43
CA VAL A 166 9.08 17.34 -9.29
C VAL A 166 10.60 17.34 -9.12
N GLU A 167 11.19 18.51 -8.96
CA GLU A 167 12.64 18.68 -8.75
C GLU A 167 13.07 18.01 -7.43
N GLU A 168 12.34 18.25 -6.34
CA GLU A 168 12.62 17.60 -5.05
C GLU A 168 12.47 16.07 -5.13
N ALA A 169 11.44 15.57 -5.83
CA ALA A 169 11.25 14.14 -6.03
C ALA A 169 12.42 13.49 -6.81
N LYS A 170 12.97 14.20 -7.80
CA LYS A 170 14.17 13.75 -8.54
C LYS A 170 15.41 13.77 -7.67
N GLU A 171 15.60 14.78 -6.82
CA GLU A 171 16.69 14.81 -5.85
C GLU A 171 16.63 13.61 -4.88
N GLU A 172 15.44 13.25 -4.41
CA GLU A 172 15.22 12.08 -3.54
C GLU A 172 15.54 10.77 -4.26
N ALA A 173 15.09 10.63 -5.52
CA ALA A 173 15.40 9.48 -6.36
C ALA A 173 16.92 9.37 -6.63
N GLU A 174 17.58 10.46 -6.99
CA GLU A 174 19.02 10.51 -7.18
C GLU A 174 19.79 10.13 -5.91
N PHE A 175 19.34 10.63 -4.76
CA PHE A 175 19.93 10.26 -3.46
C PHE A 175 19.82 8.74 -3.24
N LEU A 176 18.63 8.15 -3.45
CA LEU A 176 18.40 6.72 -3.27
C LEU A 176 19.27 5.89 -4.24
N LEU A 177 19.32 6.27 -5.52
CA LEU A 177 20.15 5.63 -6.54
C LEU A 177 21.64 5.65 -6.16
N ASN A 178 22.14 6.79 -5.67
CA ASN A 178 23.51 6.93 -5.23
C ASN A 178 23.81 6.08 -3.99
N ALA A 179 22.86 6.00 -3.05
CA ALA A 179 23.00 5.19 -1.85
C ALA A 179 23.09 3.68 -2.15
N VAL A 180 22.29 3.18 -3.11
CA VAL A 180 22.29 1.75 -3.47
C VAL A 180 23.37 1.34 -4.44
N LYS A 181 24.02 2.27 -5.13
CA LYS A 181 25.01 2.01 -6.17
C LYS A 181 26.16 1.06 -5.77
N PRO A 182 26.67 1.06 -4.53
CA PRO A 182 27.72 0.11 -4.09
C PRO A 182 27.20 -1.32 -3.88
N TYR A 183 25.89 -1.55 -3.89
CA TYR A 183 25.26 -2.79 -3.47
C TYR A 183 24.59 -3.53 -4.62
N LYS A 184 24.50 -4.86 -4.48
CA LYS A 184 23.77 -5.70 -5.42
C LYS A 184 22.32 -5.84 -4.96
N VAL A 185 21.51 -4.83 -5.20
CA VAL A 185 20.09 -4.79 -4.84
C VAL A 185 19.30 -5.72 -5.76
N LYS A 186 18.34 -6.48 -5.19
CA LYS A 186 17.47 -7.43 -5.91
C LYS A 186 15.99 -7.24 -5.63
N LEU A 187 15.63 -6.44 -4.63
CA LEU A 187 14.26 -6.02 -4.36
C LEU A 187 14.07 -4.59 -4.88
N PRO A 188 12.83 -4.12 -5.03
CA PRO A 188 12.54 -2.79 -5.54
C PRO A 188 13.23 -1.65 -4.79
N LEU A 189 13.30 -0.50 -5.45
CA LEU A 189 13.53 0.80 -4.82
C LEU A 189 12.19 1.49 -4.62
N VAL A 190 11.92 1.97 -3.41
CA VAL A 190 10.58 2.35 -2.97
C VAL A 190 10.50 3.82 -2.65
N LEU A 191 9.48 4.48 -3.19
CA LEU A 191 8.96 5.74 -2.71
C LEU A 191 8.04 5.47 -1.53
N ASP A 192 8.42 5.86 -0.34
CA ASP A 192 7.60 5.78 0.87
C ASP A 192 6.86 7.10 1.02
N LEU A 193 5.54 7.05 0.78
CA LEU A 193 4.66 8.20 0.74
C LEU A 193 3.52 8.02 1.74
N GLU A 194 3.58 8.78 2.84
CA GLU A 194 2.60 8.71 3.91
C GLU A 194 2.20 10.11 4.37
N MET A 195 0.97 10.25 4.87
CA MET A 195 0.57 11.42 5.63
C MET A 195 1.13 11.34 7.05
N ILE A 196 1.71 12.43 7.53
CA ILE A 196 2.22 12.54 8.90
C ILE A 196 1.08 12.93 9.84
N ASP A 197 0.93 12.23 10.95
CA ASP A 197 -0.04 12.62 11.96
C ASP A 197 0.31 13.99 12.56
N GLY A 198 -0.65 14.92 12.53
CA GLY A 198 -0.48 16.24 13.15
C GLY A 198 -0.43 17.43 12.19
N ASP A 199 -0.75 17.25 10.92
CA ASP A 199 -0.79 18.29 9.87
C ASP A 199 0.56 19.01 9.61
N ASP A 200 1.68 18.35 9.90
CA ASP A 200 3.02 18.92 9.76
C ASP A 200 3.74 18.50 8.47
N GLY A 201 3.15 17.59 7.68
CA GLY A 201 3.70 17.14 6.40
C GLY A 201 3.76 18.26 5.36
N ARG A 202 4.91 18.39 4.69
CA ARG A 202 5.07 19.39 3.61
C ARG A 202 4.18 19.07 2.42
N ASN A 203 4.05 17.80 2.11
CA ASN A 203 3.34 17.27 0.94
C ASN A 203 1.82 17.22 1.11
N GLU A 204 1.29 17.28 2.33
CA GLU A 204 -0.15 17.23 2.63
C GLU A 204 -0.95 18.42 2.07
N LYS A 205 -0.26 19.49 1.69
CA LYS A 205 -0.88 20.68 1.09
C LYS A 205 -1.06 20.60 -0.42
N LEU A 206 -0.47 19.59 -1.04
CA LEU A 206 -0.61 19.34 -2.47
C LEU A 206 -1.98 18.75 -2.78
N SER A 207 -2.54 19.14 -3.92
CA SER A 207 -3.68 18.43 -4.49
C SER A 207 -3.26 17.01 -4.92
N LYS A 208 -4.22 16.10 -5.01
CA LYS A 208 -4.00 14.73 -5.50
C LYS A 208 -3.30 14.71 -6.86
N GLU A 209 -3.67 15.63 -7.76
CA GLU A 209 -3.03 15.75 -9.08
C GLU A 209 -1.57 16.17 -8.99
N GLU A 210 -1.24 17.15 -8.14
CA GLU A 210 0.13 17.62 -7.93
C GLU A 210 0.99 16.53 -7.29
N MET A 211 0.48 15.88 -6.23
CA MET A 211 1.19 14.78 -5.58
C MET A 211 1.42 13.60 -6.52
N THR A 212 0.46 13.26 -7.37
CA THR A 212 0.62 12.22 -8.40
C THR A 212 1.79 12.55 -9.32
N LYS A 213 1.91 13.81 -9.80
CA LYS A 213 3.02 14.23 -10.66
C LYS A 213 4.37 14.14 -9.94
N VAL A 214 4.41 14.56 -8.67
CA VAL A 214 5.63 14.50 -7.84
C VAL A 214 6.06 13.05 -7.63
N ALA A 215 5.13 12.18 -7.23
CA ALA A 215 5.42 10.76 -7.02
C ALA A 215 5.87 10.04 -8.31
N LEU A 216 5.19 10.28 -9.43
CA LEU A 216 5.57 9.70 -10.73
C LEU A 216 6.95 10.16 -11.19
N ALA A 217 7.38 11.38 -10.86
CA ALA A 217 8.72 11.84 -11.18
C ALA A 217 9.80 11.01 -10.47
N PHE A 218 9.62 10.70 -9.19
CA PHE A 218 10.50 9.78 -8.46
C PHE A 218 10.52 8.40 -9.09
N MET A 219 9.33 7.82 -9.30
CA MET A 219 9.17 6.46 -9.84
C MET A 219 9.86 6.31 -11.21
N LYS A 220 9.70 7.33 -12.06
CA LYS A 220 10.32 7.35 -13.37
C LYS A 220 11.86 7.39 -13.32
N GLU A 221 12.45 8.20 -12.44
CA GLU A 221 13.92 8.25 -12.29
C GLU A 221 14.49 6.90 -11.84
N ILE A 222 13.78 6.20 -10.93
CA ILE A 222 14.16 4.85 -10.48
C ILE A 222 14.10 3.85 -11.64
N ALA A 223 12.98 3.85 -12.39
CA ALA A 223 12.77 2.94 -13.52
C ALA A 223 13.76 3.20 -14.67
N ASP A 224 14.01 4.46 -15.01
CA ASP A 224 14.98 4.86 -16.05
C ASP A 224 16.42 4.42 -15.69
N ALA A 225 16.74 4.31 -14.39
CA ALA A 225 18.02 3.78 -13.92
C ALA A 225 18.10 2.24 -13.97
N GLY A 226 17.03 1.55 -14.39
CA GLY A 226 16.96 0.10 -14.55
C GLY A 226 16.62 -0.68 -13.27
N TYR A 227 16.10 0.00 -12.26
CA TYR A 227 15.59 -0.65 -11.05
C TYR A 227 14.08 -0.80 -11.12
N GLN A 228 13.57 -1.78 -10.42
CA GLN A 228 12.15 -1.92 -10.17
C GLN A 228 11.70 -0.81 -9.20
N ALA A 229 10.77 0.04 -9.63
CA ALA A 229 10.22 1.08 -8.80
C ALA A 229 8.92 0.61 -8.12
N MET A 230 8.71 1.02 -6.87
CA MET A 230 7.55 0.61 -6.07
C MET A 230 7.07 1.78 -5.21
N LEU A 231 5.76 1.98 -5.14
CA LEU A 231 5.12 2.92 -4.24
C LEU A 231 4.76 2.20 -2.93
N TYR A 232 5.19 2.75 -1.79
CA TYR A 232 4.68 2.35 -0.48
C TYR A 232 3.69 3.40 0.03
N GLY A 233 2.61 2.91 0.61
CA GLY A 233 1.63 3.74 1.28
C GLY A 233 0.50 2.93 1.89
N ASN A 234 -0.33 3.62 2.64
CA ASN A 234 -1.53 3.05 3.26
C ASN A 234 -2.79 3.44 2.47
N ILE A 235 -3.98 3.14 3.03
CA ILE A 235 -5.26 3.45 2.40
C ILE A 235 -5.41 4.95 2.09
N ARG A 236 -4.89 5.85 2.94
CA ARG A 236 -4.96 7.29 2.69
C ARG A 236 -4.08 7.70 1.52
N THR A 237 -2.91 7.12 1.40
CA THR A 237 -2.01 7.38 0.26
C THR A 237 -2.70 7.08 -1.05
N ILE A 238 -3.30 5.90 -1.18
CA ILE A 238 -3.92 5.45 -2.44
C ILE A 238 -5.26 6.11 -2.74
N SER A 239 -5.99 6.56 -1.72
CA SER A 239 -7.31 7.19 -1.89
C SER A 239 -7.25 8.71 -1.93
N GLU A 240 -6.41 9.33 -1.11
CA GLU A 240 -6.40 10.78 -0.89
C GLU A 240 -5.21 11.48 -1.55
N MET A 241 -3.99 10.86 -1.55
CA MET A 241 -2.77 11.56 -1.96
C MET A 241 -2.46 11.39 -3.46
N VAL A 242 -2.66 10.21 -4.05
CA VAL A 242 -2.31 9.96 -5.44
C VAL A 242 -3.46 9.35 -6.24
N ASP A 243 -3.46 9.60 -7.54
CA ASP A 243 -4.28 8.86 -8.50
C ASP A 243 -3.59 7.55 -8.84
N LEU A 244 -3.97 6.48 -8.13
CA LEU A 244 -3.32 5.18 -8.22
C LEU A 244 -3.40 4.57 -9.64
N THR A 245 -4.40 4.94 -10.45
CA THR A 245 -4.54 4.45 -11.83
C THR A 245 -3.38 4.84 -12.74
N GLN A 246 -2.57 5.82 -12.35
CA GLN A 246 -1.38 6.24 -13.09
C GLN A 246 -0.10 5.48 -12.69
N PHE A 247 -0.19 4.51 -11.76
CA PHE A 247 0.95 3.74 -11.26
C PHE A 247 0.94 2.28 -11.72
N GLU A 248 0.15 1.90 -12.71
CA GLU A 248 -0.02 0.51 -13.17
C GLU A 248 1.29 -0.17 -13.60
N ASP A 249 2.25 0.61 -14.09
CA ASP A 249 3.57 0.11 -14.50
C ASP A 249 4.54 -0.10 -13.33
N TYR A 250 4.14 0.23 -12.09
CA TYR A 250 5.00 0.19 -10.91
C TYR A 250 4.47 -0.77 -9.87
N GLY A 251 5.36 -1.26 -9.00
CA GLY A 251 4.95 -2.08 -7.87
C GLY A 251 4.20 -1.26 -6.80
N LEU A 252 3.34 -1.92 -6.02
CA LEU A 252 2.71 -1.34 -4.85
C LEU A 252 3.05 -2.15 -3.61
N TRP A 253 3.58 -1.50 -2.58
CA TRP A 253 3.71 -2.03 -1.23
C TRP A 253 2.63 -1.39 -0.36
N PHE A 254 1.54 -2.10 -0.18
CA PHE A 254 0.39 -1.60 0.54
C PHE A 254 0.51 -1.87 2.04
N ALA A 255 0.57 -0.81 2.84
CA ALA A 255 0.60 -0.88 4.30
C ALA A 255 -0.80 -1.19 4.85
N TYR A 256 -1.01 -2.45 5.23
CA TYR A 256 -2.28 -2.92 5.75
C TYR A 256 -2.10 -3.86 6.95
N TYR A 257 -2.36 -3.34 8.14
CA TYR A 257 -2.18 -4.05 9.41
C TYR A 257 -3.48 -4.71 9.84
N SER A 258 -3.82 -5.85 9.24
CA SER A 258 -5.02 -6.62 9.56
C SER A 258 -4.76 -8.12 9.47
N ASN A 259 -5.54 -8.89 10.25
CA ASN A 259 -5.53 -10.35 10.13
C ASN A 259 -6.33 -10.85 8.92
N GLU A 260 -7.21 -10.01 8.35
CA GLU A 260 -8.04 -10.32 7.20
C GLU A 260 -7.59 -9.47 6.01
N ILE A 261 -7.49 -10.08 4.84
CA ILE A 261 -7.22 -9.36 3.60
C ILE A 261 -8.55 -8.81 3.10
N TYR A 262 -8.71 -7.50 3.23
CA TYR A 262 -9.91 -6.80 2.74
C TYR A 262 -9.67 -6.09 1.41
N ILE A 263 -8.46 -5.58 1.22
CA ILE A 263 -8.08 -4.84 0.01
C ILE A 263 -7.06 -5.68 -0.74
N CYS A 264 -7.42 -6.15 -1.93
CA CYS A 264 -6.59 -6.96 -2.80
C CYS A 264 -6.08 -6.10 -3.97
N LEU A 265 -5.26 -5.09 -3.70
CA LEU A 265 -4.62 -4.31 -4.75
C LEU A 265 -3.36 -5.04 -5.21
N LEU A 266 -3.28 -5.32 -6.50
CA LEU A 266 -2.09 -5.88 -7.11
C LEU A 266 -1.55 -4.92 -8.17
N TYR A 267 -0.42 -4.32 -7.85
CA TYR A 267 0.51 -3.83 -8.84
C TYR A 267 1.74 -4.73 -8.80
N THR A 268 1.73 -5.79 -9.58
CA THR A 268 2.92 -6.57 -9.83
C THR A 268 3.33 -6.36 -11.28
N SER A 269 4.36 -5.57 -11.50
CA SER A 269 5.23 -5.85 -12.63
C SER A 269 5.88 -7.21 -12.37
N ASP A 270 5.83 -8.08 -13.31
CA ASP A 270 6.43 -9.42 -13.53
C ASP A 270 7.59 -9.95 -12.64
N ALA A 271 7.73 -9.50 -11.39
CA ALA A 271 8.68 -10.10 -10.44
C ALA A 271 8.37 -11.56 -10.11
N ALA A 272 7.16 -12.04 -10.44
CA ALA A 272 6.76 -13.43 -10.27
C ALA A 272 7.23 -14.32 -11.42
N ASP A 273 7.46 -13.80 -12.61
CA ASP A 273 7.88 -14.62 -13.77
C ASP A 273 9.39 -14.92 -13.78
N GLU A 274 10.25 -14.08 -13.21
CA GLU A 274 11.67 -14.42 -13.04
C GLU A 274 11.93 -15.51 -11.97
N ALA A 275 11.00 -15.71 -11.06
CA ALA A 275 11.06 -16.81 -10.08
C ALA A 275 10.57 -18.15 -10.65
N ARG A 276 9.93 -18.16 -11.83
CA ARG A 276 9.45 -19.36 -12.54
C ARG A 276 10.39 -19.84 -13.65
N SER A 277 11.47 -19.13 -13.92
CA SER A 277 12.57 -19.54 -14.82
C SER A 277 13.82 -19.90 -14.01
#